data_f9057c950bf15a1cd122c083a0bdd535
#
_entry.id   f9057c950bf15a1cd122c083a0bdd535
#
_cell.length_a   1.000
_cell.length_b   1.000
_cell.length_c   1.000
_cell.angle_alpha   90.00
_cell.angle_beta   90.00
_cell.angle_gamma   90.00
#
_symmetry.space_group_name_H-M   'P 1'
#
loop_
_entity.id
_entity.type
_entity.pdbx_description
1 polymer ?
#
loop_
_entity_poly.entity_id
_entity_poly.type
_entity_poly.pdbx_seq_one_letter_code
_entity_poly.pdbx_strand_id
1 'polypeptide(L)'
;MANTSSAVASALPQLPPVPAGPQPFFQARGLAALIAALDDAVITFRGSTSEAIVIVVGGRVLDAIAAPKGQPPVLGLDALNAIGPADSANLHAVAANRRLALALPSYWREADRLPPISARWVDGGGLIEAIIRPGRRGAVVLRSPTDIGIALFDESGFIAAYSQARPEPGGLGTLAPLIGDMETMIHGRIADASSSAAAPIHDAVEGRVEALPDPIERCRGEILRMAQAALHLHVEPVAARFHGAPGTAAGLLLAAGEVREMRLRLVNPATLNSIADRAEQIVRAASRGS
;
A
#
# COMPACT_ATOMS: atom_id res chain seq x y z
N MET A 1 -32.15 -10.56 38.90
CA MET A 1 -31.32 -9.41 38.51
C MET A 1 -30.44 -9.86 37.35
N ALA A 2 -30.86 -9.60 36.12
CA ALA A 2 -30.17 -10.00 34.94
C ALA A 2 -29.20 -8.88 34.53
N ASN A 3 -27.92 -9.18 34.55
CA ASN A 3 -26.84 -8.29 34.09
C ASN A 3 -26.87 -8.25 32.57
N THR A 4 -27.54 -7.27 31.98
CA THR A 4 -27.41 -6.92 30.58
C THR A 4 -26.09 -6.16 30.40
N SER A 5 -25.03 -6.93 30.19
CA SER A 5 -23.76 -6.39 29.67
C SER A 5 -24.01 -5.95 28.24
N SER A 6 -24.36 -4.68 28.06
CA SER A 6 -24.45 -4.03 26.79
C SER A 6 -23.03 -3.97 26.19
N ALA A 7 -22.71 -4.93 25.33
CA ALA A 7 -21.56 -4.82 24.45
C ALA A 7 -21.82 -3.61 23.54
N VAL A 8 -21.24 -2.47 23.90
CA VAL A 8 -21.04 -1.36 22.97
C VAL A 8 -20.11 -1.91 21.90
N ALA A 9 -20.70 -2.49 20.86
CA ALA A 9 -20.00 -2.78 19.63
C ALA A 9 -19.39 -1.45 19.17
N SER A 10 -18.09 -1.33 19.29
CA SER A 10 -17.31 -0.22 18.74
C SER A 10 -17.58 -0.22 17.25
N ALA A 11 -18.51 0.63 16.82
CA ALA A 11 -18.75 0.91 15.40
C ALA A 11 -17.55 1.70 14.89
N LEU A 12 -16.42 1.02 14.71
CA LEU A 12 -15.38 1.51 13.84
C LEU A 12 -16.03 1.59 12.45
N PRO A 13 -15.94 2.73 11.76
CA PRO A 13 -16.33 2.77 10.37
C PRO A 13 -15.52 1.71 9.66
N GLN A 14 -16.21 0.69 9.16
CA GLN A 14 -15.55 -0.42 8.51
C GLN A 14 -14.86 0.10 7.26
N LEU A 15 -13.54 0.00 7.25
CA LEU A 15 -12.78 0.25 6.03
C LEU A 15 -13.31 -0.69 4.94
N PRO A 16 -13.21 -0.28 3.66
CA PRO A 16 -13.61 -1.16 2.58
C PRO A 16 -12.85 -2.48 2.66
N PRO A 17 -13.45 -3.61 2.25
CA PRO A 17 -12.69 -4.83 2.05
C PRO A 17 -11.56 -4.57 1.06
N VAL A 18 -10.39 -5.15 1.32
CA VAL A 18 -9.21 -5.01 0.49
C VAL A 18 -9.13 -6.20 -0.45
N PRO A 19 -8.88 -6.00 -1.75
CA PRO A 19 -8.72 -7.09 -2.67
C PRO A 19 -7.51 -7.95 -2.27
N ALA A 20 -7.66 -9.27 -2.28
CA ALA A 20 -6.53 -10.18 -2.21
C ALA A 20 -5.87 -10.29 -3.59
N GLY A 21 -4.56 -10.41 -3.62
CA GLY A 21 -3.81 -10.67 -4.83
C GLY A 21 -2.72 -11.72 -4.57
N PRO A 22 -2.06 -12.24 -5.61
CA PRO A 22 -0.88 -13.07 -5.44
C PRO A 22 0.14 -12.24 -4.67
N GLN A 23 0.42 -12.65 -3.45
CA GLN A 23 1.27 -11.91 -2.54
C GLN A 23 2.73 -11.99 -2.96
N PRO A 24 3.39 -10.88 -3.19
CA PRO A 24 4.70 -10.70 -2.64
C PRO A 24 4.56 -10.08 -1.24
N PHE A 25 4.92 -10.84 -0.23
CA PHE A 25 4.98 -10.37 1.15
C PHE A 25 6.21 -9.45 1.26
N PHE A 26 6.01 -8.14 1.19
CA PHE A 26 7.08 -7.18 1.43
C PHE A 26 7.07 -6.79 2.91
N GLN A 27 8.01 -7.30 3.67
CA GLN A 27 8.40 -6.71 4.95
C GLN A 27 9.24 -5.45 4.68
N ALA A 28 8.59 -4.33 4.41
CA ALA A 28 9.30 -3.07 4.31
C ALA A 28 9.31 -2.37 5.68
N ARG A 29 10.44 -1.76 6.01
CA ARG A 29 10.62 -1.00 7.25
C ARG A 29 9.96 0.39 7.19
N GLY A 30 8.86 0.56 6.48
CA GLY A 30 8.11 1.80 6.43
C GLY A 30 7.24 1.94 5.19
N LEU A 31 6.18 2.73 5.31
CA LEU A 31 5.23 3.00 4.24
C LEU A 31 5.91 3.60 2.99
N ALA A 32 6.85 4.53 3.19
CA ALA A 32 7.56 5.17 2.10
C ALA A 32 8.42 4.19 1.28
N ALA A 33 9.03 3.19 1.95
CA ALA A 33 9.78 2.14 1.26
C ALA A 33 8.88 1.22 0.43
N LEU A 34 7.67 0.94 0.92
CA LEU A 34 6.67 0.19 0.17
C LEU A 34 6.18 0.95 -1.05
N ILE A 35 5.86 2.23 -0.90
CA ILE A 35 5.40 3.07 -2.01
C ILE A 35 6.45 3.12 -3.12
N ALA A 36 7.73 3.30 -2.77
CA ALA A 36 8.81 3.36 -3.75
C ALA A 36 9.11 2.01 -4.45
N ALA A 37 8.74 0.90 -3.81
CA ALA A 37 8.98 -0.45 -4.34
C ALA A 37 7.83 -1.01 -5.18
N LEU A 38 6.65 -0.38 -5.12
CA LEU A 38 5.43 -0.88 -5.75
C LEU A 38 4.97 0.11 -6.83
N ASP A 39 4.63 -0.41 -8.00
CA ASP A 39 4.11 0.39 -9.11
C ASP A 39 2.62 0.70 -8.88
N ASP A 40 1.76 -0.31 -8.94
CA ASP A 40 0.34 -0.19 -8.64
C ASP A 40 -0.02 -1.16 -7.49
N ALA A 41 -0.52 -0.63 -6.37
CA ALA A 41 -0.76 -1.44 -5.18
C ALA A 41 -1.83 -0.87 -4.25
N VAL A 42 -2.40 -1.76 -3.45
CA VAL A 42 -3.19 -1.43 -2.27
C VAL A 42 -2.41 -1.83 -1.03
N ILE A 43 -2.07 -0.87 -0.20
CA ILE A 43 -1.34 -1.09 1.05
C ILE A 43 -2.34 -0.97 2.20
N THR A 44 -2.41 -1.98 3.03
CA THR A 44 -3.19 -1.95 4.26
C THR A 44 -2.28 -1.82 5.46
N PHE A 45 -2.70 -1.01 6.37
CA PHE A 45 -2.09 -0.81 7.66
C PHE A 45 -3.07 -1.27 8.75
N ARG A 46 -2.59 -2.06 9.72
CA ARG A 46 -3.34 -2.42 10.91
C ARG A 46 -2.49 -2.20 12.14
N GLY A 47 -2.76 -1.09 12.83
CA GLY A 47 -2.11 -0.74 14.08
C GLY A 47 -3.02 -0.93 15.29
N SER A 48 -2.46 -0.71 16.48
CA SER A 48 -3.22 -0.76 17.73
C SER A 48 -4.22 0.41 17.87
N THR A 49 -3.91 1.53 17.24
CA THR A 49 -4.65 2.81 17.35
C THR A 49 -5.38 3.20 16.08
N SER A 50 -5.05 2.63 14.94
CA SER A 50 -5.69 2.95 13.66
C SER A 50 -5.56 1.81 12.66
N GLU A 51 -6.49 1.76 11.72
CA GLU A 51 -6.39 0.98 10.49
C GLU A 51 -6.39 1.94 9.30
N ALA A 52 -5.67 1.62 8.24
CA ALA A 52 -5.65 2.46 7.06
C ALA A 52 -5.50 1.66 5.77
N ILE A 53 -5.91 2.27 4.66
CA ILE A 53 -5.69 1.79 3.30
C ILE A 53 -5.04 2.93 2.52
N VAL A 54 -3.94 2.63 1.84
CA VAL A 54 -3.24 3.55 0.96
C VAL A 54 -3.22 2.96 -0.45
N ILE A 55 -3.65 3.74 -1.42
CA ILE A 55 -3.65 3.36 -2.82
C ILE A 55 -2.43 3.98 -3.51
N VAL A 56 -1.65 3.14 -4.14
CA VAL A 56 -0.47 3.53 -4.92
C VAL A 56 -0.74 3.25 -6.39
N VAL A 57 -0.40 4.23 -7.26
CA VAL A 57 -0.49 4.11 -8.71
C VAL A 57 0.74 4.74 -9.32
N GLY A 58 1.49 3.97 -10.11
CA GLY A 58 2.74 4.40 -10.73
C GLY A 58 3.78 4.82 -9.69
N GLY A 59 3.91 4.09 -8.58
CA GLY A 59 4.84 4.40 -7.49
C GLY A 59 4.47 5.65 -6.67
N ARG A 60 3.24 6.16 -6.78
CA ARG A 60 2.78 7.40 -6.14
C ARG A 60 1.49 7.18 -5.38
N VAL A 61 1.33 7.85 -4.23
CA VAL A 61 0.08 7.78 -3.48
C VAL A 61 -1.02 8.50 -4.24
N LEU A 62 -2.01 7.73 -4.68
CA LEU A 62 -3.22 8.28 -5.28
C LEU A 62 -4.17 8.79 -4.20
N ASP A 63 -4.45 7.97 -3.20
CA ASP A 63 -5.37 8.31 -2.11
C ASP A 63 -5.12 7.43 -0.88
N ALA A 64 -5.68 7.85 0.27
CA ALA A 64 -5.64 7.09 1.50
C ALA A 64 -6.91 7.32 2.33
N ILE A 65 -7.27 6.30 3.11
CA ILE A 65 -8.29 6.39 4.16
C ILE A 65 -7.74 5.75 5.43
N ALA A 66 -7.93 6.39 6.57
CA ALA A 66 -7.61 5.82 7.87
C ALA A 66 -8.81 5.92 8.81
N ALA A 67 -8.95 4.91 9.65
CA ALA A 67 -9.93 4.84 10.73
C ALA A 67 -9.20 4.83 12.07
N PRO A 68 -8.90 6.00 12.67
CA PRO A 68 -8.36 6.08 14.02
C PRO A 68 -9.38 5.56 15.02
N LYS A 69 -8.93 4.86 16.04
CA LYS A 69 -9.80 4.26 17.05
C LYS A 69 -10.59 5.33 17.79
N GLY A 70 -11.92 5.20 17.77
CA GLY A 70 -12.82 6.14 18.46
C GLY A 70 -12.98 7.50 17.76
N GLN A 71 -12.51 7.64 16.54
CA GLN A 71 -12.66 8.85 15.72
C GLN A 71 -13.33 8.51 14.37
N PRO A 72 -13.93 9.50 13.69
CA PRO A 72 -14.40 9.31 12.33
C PRO A 72 -13.23 9.04 11.37
N PRO A 73 -13.48 8.37 10.24
CA PRO A 73 -12.46 8.15 9.23
C PRO A 73 -11.92 9.48 8.70
N VAL A 74 -10.62 9.50 8.45
CA VAL A 74 -9.92 10.62 7.82
C VAL A 74 -9.41 10.20 6.44
N LEU A 75 -9.32 11.15 5.52
CA LEU A 75 -8.99 10.90 4.13
C LEU A 75 -7.72 11.64 3.72
N GLY A 76 -7.07 11.13 2.68
CA GLY A 76 -5.98 11.83 2.05
C GLY A 76 -4.75 11.97 2.92
N LEU A 77 -4.23 13.18 3.01
CA LEU A 77 -3.02 13.47 3.77
C LEU A 77 -3.21 13.23 5.28
N ASP A 78 -4.40 13.52 5.81
CA ASP A 78 -4.71 13.27 7.23
C ASP A 78 -4.70 11.78 7.54
N ALA A 79 -5.13 10.94 6.59
CA ALA A 79 -5.04 9.50 6.71
C ALA A 79 -3.59 9.03 6.77
N LEU A 80 -2.70 9.58 5.93
CA LEU A 80 -1.27 9.27 5.96
C LEU A 80 -0.61 9.72 7.26
N ASN A 81 -1.04 10.87 7.82
CA ASN A 81 -0.56 11.37 9.11
C ASN A 81 -1.03 10.50 10.28
N ALA A 82 -2.19 9.86 10.17
CA ALA A 82 -2.73 8.95 11.19
C ALA A 82 -1.97 7.61 11.23
N ILE A 83 -1.20 7.28 10.19
CA ILE A 83 -0.30 6.13 10.15
C ILE A 83 1.01 6.55 10.83
N GLY A 84 1.18 6.21 12.12
CA GLY A 84 2.36 6.57 12.88
C GLY A 84 3.62 5.81 12.44
N PRO A 85 4.81 6.39 12.64
CA PRO A 85 6.09 5.75 12.29
C PRO A 85 6.38 4.46 13.07
N ALA A 86 5.77 4.29 14.25
CA ALA A 86 5.93 3.09 15.09
C ALA A 86 5.17 1.87 14.56
N ASP A 87 4.23 2.09 13.67
CA ASP A 87 3.27 1.07 13.23
C ASP A 87 3.67 0.36 11.93
N SER A 88 4.86 0.64 11.41
CA SER A 88 5.36 0.08 10.14
C SER A 88 5.48 -1.45 10.09
N ALA A 89 5.39 -2.12 11.23
CA ALA A 89 5.49 -3.58 11.32
C ALA A 89 4.25 -4.33 10.77
N ASN A 90 3.11 -3.66 10.63
CA ASN A 90 1.82 -4.26 10.25
C ASN A 90 1.32 -3.79 8.87
N LEU A 91 2.25 -3.45 7.97
CA LEU A 91 1.93 -3.08 6.61
C LEU A 91 1.83 -4.32 5.72
N HIS A 92 0.72 -4.46 5.03
CA HIS A 92 0.50 -5.47 4.00
C HIS A 92 0.25 -4.78 2.67
N ALA A 93 0.98 -5.16 1.64
CA ALA A 93 0.81 -4.64 0.30
C ALA A 93 0.34 -5.74 -0.65
N VAL A 94 -0.64 -5.42 -1.47
CA VAL A 94 -1.17 -6.27 -2.52
C VAL A 94 -0.98 -5.55 -3.84
N ALA A 95 -0.29 -6.19 -4.79
CA ALA A 95 -0.22 -5.68 -6.16
C ALA A 95 -1.64 -5.60 -6.73
N ALA A 96 -2.00 -4.47 -7.30
CA ALA A 96 -3.32 -4.23 -7.83
C ALA A 96 -3.24 -3.96 -9.34
N ASN A 97 -4.28 -4.35 -10.08
CA ASN A 97 -4.47 -3.85 -11.42
C ASN A 97 -4.70 -2.33 -11.33
N ARG A 98 -4.01 -1.55 -12.16
CA ARG A 98 -4.09 -0.08 -12.20
C ARG A 98 -5.53 0.43 -12.25
N ARG A 99 -6.39 -0.19 -13.07
CA ARG A 99 -7.78 0.19 -13.22
C ARG A 99 -8.56 0.01 -11.91
N LEU A 100 -8.31 -1.09 -11.19
CA LEU A 100 -8.89 -1.35 -9.87
C LEU A 100 -8.39 -0.34 -8.84
N ALA A 101 -7.08 -0.06 -8.81
CA ALA A 101 -6.49 0.91 -7.90
C ALA A 101 -7.08 2.32 -8.11
N LEU A 102 -7.26 2.74 -9.36
CA LEU A 102 -7.89 4.03 -9.71
C LEU A 102 -9.37 4.11 -9.30
N ALA A 103 -10.11 3.01 -9.31
CA ALA A 103 -11.54 2.99 -8.99
C ALA A 103 -11.83 2.87 -7.49
N LEU A 104 -10.94 2.25 -6.72
CA LEU A 104 -11.15 1.95 -5.30
C LEU A 104 -11.46 3.19 -4.43
N PRO A 105 -10.84 4.38 -4.63
CA PRO A 105 -11.20 5.60 -3.90
C PRO A 105 -12.66 6.00 -4.01
N SER A 106 -13.39 5.60 -5.06
CA SER A 106 -14.81 5.89 -5.20
C SER A 106 -15.64 5.34 -4.03
N TYR A 107 -15.15 4.31 -3.35
CA TYR A 107 -15.82 3.77 -2.17
C TYR A 107 -15.93 4.78 -1.01
N TRP A 108 -14.95 5.65 -0.82
CA TRP A 108 -14.94 6.60 0.31
C TRP A 108 -15.03 8.06 -0.12
N ARG A 109 -14.76 8.37 -1.39
CA ARG A 109 -14.83 9.74 -1.92
C ARG A 109 -16.19 10.11 -2.44
N GLU A 110 -16.92 9.13 -3.01
CA GLU A 110 -18.21 9.41 -3.61
C GLU A 110 -19.33 9.30 -2.59
N ALA A 111 -20.30 10.20 -2.70
CA ALA A 111 -21.50 10.18 -1.87
C ALA A 111 -22.46 9.06 -2.32
N ASP A 112 -23.26 8.57 -1.39
CA ASP A 112 -24.37 7.68 -1.72
C ASP A 112 -25.40 8.49 -2.54
N ARG A 113 -25.44 8.23 -3.85
CA ARG A 113 -26.41 8.88 -4.78
C ARG A 113 -27.77 8.20 -4.79
N LEU A 114 -27.81 6.97 -4.36
CA LEU A 114 -29.04 6.21 -4.19
C LEU A 114 -29.26 5.96 -2.70
N PRO A 115 -30.49 6.14 -2.20
CA PRO A 115 -30.81 5.71 -0.83
C PRO A 115 -30.51 4.21 -0.72
N PRO A 116 -30.10 3.73 0.46
CA PRO A 116 -29.86 2.32 0.68
C PRO A 116 -31.11 1.50 0.33
N ILE A 117 -30.94 0.52 -0.54
CA ILE A 117 -32.04 -0.34 -1.01
C ILE A 117 -31.82 -1.76 -0.45
N SER A 118 -32.81 -2.31 0.23
CA SER A 118 -32.74 -3.70 0.68
C SER A 118 -32.88 -4.66 -0.49
N ALA A 119 -31.98 -5.65 -0.56
CA ALA A 119 -32.02 -6.74 -1.53
C ALA A 119 -33.34 -7.52 -1.48
N ARG A 120 -34.04 -7.49 -0.35
CA ARG A 120 -35.36 -8.11 -0.18
C ARG A 120 -36.42 -7.57 -1.16
N TRP A 121 -36.29 -6.32 -1.59
CA TRP A 121 -37.34 -5.62 -2.36
C TRP A 121 -37.01 -5.45 -3.84
N VAL A 122 -35.82 -5.86 -4.25
CA VAL A 122 -35.33 -5.65 -5.62
C VAL A 122 -34.59 -6.86 -6.15
N ASP A 123 -34.58 -7.00 -7.47
CA ASP A 123 -33.58 -7.83 -8.12
C ASP A 123 -32.21 -7.16 -7.97
N GLY A 124 -31.43 -7.63 -7.00
CA GLY A 124 -30.14 -7.05 -6.69
C GLY A 124 -29.14 -7.11 -7.83
N GLY A 125 -29.16 -8.19 -8.63
CA GLY A 125 -28.32 -8.35 -9.81
C GLY A 125 -28.66 -7.32 -10.88
N GLY A 126 -29.96 -7.24 -11.27
CA GLY A 126 -30.41 -6.26 -12.22
C GLY A 126 -30.21 -4.81 -11.77
N LEU A 127 -30.36 -4.53 -10.47
CA LEU A 127 -30.07 -3.20 -9.92
C LEU A 127 -28.58 -2.85 -10.08
N ILE A 128 -27.66 -3.76 -9.73
CA ILE A 128 -26.22 -3.54 -9.87
C ILE A 128 -25.87 -3.28 -11.34
N GLU A 129 -26.37 -4.08 -12.26
CA GLU A 129 -26.17 -3.89 -13.70
C GLU A 129 -26.73 -2.55 -14.19
N ALA A 130 -27.90 -2.13 -13.67
CA ALA A 130 -28.48 -0.84 -13.99
C ALA A 130 -27.66 0.36 -13.45
N ILE A 131 -26.95 0.20 -12.34
CA ILE A 131 -26.04 1.21 -11.80
C ILE A 131 -24.77 1.28 -12.64
N ILE A 132 -24.20 0.14 -13.01
CA ILE A 132 -22.94 0.01 -13.77
C ILE A 132 -23.21 0.29 -15.26
N ARG A 133 -23.32 1.57 -15.60
CA ARG A 133 -23.53 1.99 -17.00
C ARG A 133 -22.29 2.69 -17.53
N PRO A 134 -21.98 2.56 -18.85
CA PRO A 134 -20.93 3.34 -19.48
C PRO A 134 -21.06 4.85 -19.22
N GLY A 135 -19.94 5.53 -19.09
CA GLY A 135 -19.87 6.96 -18.80
C GLY A 135 -20.06 7.31 -17.31
N ARG A 136 -20.14 6.33 -16.43
CA ARG A 136 -20.17 6.51 -14.97
C ARG A 136 -19.00 5.80 -14.32
N ARG A 137 -18.56 6.33 -13.17
CA ARG A 137 -17.59 5.65 -12.32
C ARG A 137 -18.12 5.58 -10.89
N GLY A 138 -17.67 4.61 -10.13
CA GLY A 138 -18.11 4.50 -8.75
C GLY A 138 -17.95 3.10 -8.16
N ALA A 139 -18.67 2.89 -7.07
CA ALA A 139 -18.76 1.62 -6.37
C ALA A 139 -20.21 1.30 -6.02
N VAL A 140 -20.60 0.05 -6.20
CA VAL A 140 -21.81 -0.51 -5.56
C VAL A 140 -21.33 -1.27 -4.32
N VAL A 141 -21.87 -0.89 -3.17
CA VAL A 141 -21.52 -1.50 -1.89
C VAL A 141 -22.70 -2.31 -1.38
N LEU A 142 -22.47 -3.58 -1.12
CA LEU A 142 -23.44 -4.51 -0.52
C LEU A 142 -23.03 -4.74 0.93
N ARG A 143 -23.93 -4.48 1.86
CA ARG A 143 -23.68 -4.70 3.29
C ARG A 143 -24.72 -5.65 3.85
N SER A 144 -24.25 -6.78 4.35
CA SER A 144 -25.03 -7.67 5.21
C SER A 144 -24.50 -7.62 6.65
N PRO A 145 -25.17 -8.25 7.60
CA PRO A 145 -24.65 -8.36 8.97
C PRO A 145 -23.30 -9.09 9.07
N THR A 146 -22.96 -9.92 8.12
CA THR A 146 -21.82 -10.84 8.15
C THR A 146 -20.73 -10.56 7.12
N ASP A 147 -21.05 -9.82 6.05
CA ASP A 147 -20.09 -9.56 4.96
C ASP A 147 -20.32 -8.20 4.31
N ILE A 148 -19.26 -7.64 3.72
CA ILE A 148 -19.31 -6.44 2.90
C ILE A 148 -18.72 -6.78 1.54
N GLY A 149 -19.50 -6.54 0.49
CA GLY A 149 -19.10 -6.72 -0.89
C GLY A 149 -19.04 -5.39 -1.63
N ILE A 150 -18.18 -5.33 -2.63
CA ILE A 150 -17.97 -4.16 -3.47
C ILE A 150 -17.94 -4.59 -4.94
N ALA A 151 -18.66 -3.86 -5.79
CA ALA A 151 -18.47 -3.90 -7.24
C ALA A 151 -17.94 -2.53 -7.67
N LEU A 152 -16.79 -2.50 -8.32
CA LEU A 152 -16.15 -1.30 -8.85
C LEU A 152 -16.39 -1.16 -10.34
N PHE A 153 -16.60 0.06 -10.80
CA PHE A 153 -16.80 0.40 -12.20
C PHE A 153 -16.23 1.78 -12.54
N ASP A 154 -15.86 1.96 -13.78
CA ASP A 154 -15.44 3.22 -14.38
C ASP A 154 -16.25 3.56 -15.62
N GLU A 155 -15.86 4.60 -16.35
CA GLU A 155 -16.54 5.07 -17.56
C GLU A 155 -16.61 3.99 -18.66
N SER A 156 -15.72 3.00 -18.62
CA SER A 156 -15.70 1.85 -19.55
C SER A 156 -16.59 0.69 -19.07
N GLY A 157 -17.17 0.77 -17.85
CA GLY A 157 -18.05 -0.23 -17.26
C GLY A 157 -17.42 -0.98 -16.08
N PHE A 158 -17.88 -2.20 -15.87
CA PHE A 158 -17.46 -3.04 -14.75
C PHE A 158 -15.96 -3.34 -14.74
N ILE A 159 -15.35 -3.29 -13.55
CA ILE A 159 -13.93 -3.58 -13.33
C ILE A 159 -13.75 -4.90 -12.59
N ALA A 160 -14.27 -4.98 -11.37
CA ALA A 160 -14.13 -6.14 -10.49
C ALA A 160 -15.17 -6.10 -9.37
N ALA A 161 -15.48 -7.29 -8.82
CA ALA A 161 -16.23 -7.43 -7.59
C ALA A 161 -15.51 -8.37 -6.62
N TYR A 162 -15.60 -8.08 -5.33
CA TYR A 162 -15.04 -8.90 -4.25
C TYR A 162 -15.76 -8.59 -2.93
N SER A 163 -15.54 -9.42 -1.91
CA SER A 163 -16.08 -9.17 -0.56
C SER A 163 -15.04 -9.49 0.52
N GLN A 164 -15.36 -9.22 1.78
CA GLN A 164 -14.49 -9.62 2.90
C GLN A 164 -14.32 -11.15 2.96
N ALA A 165 -15.40 -11.88 2.69
CA ALA A 165 -15.38 -13.35 2.66
C ALA A 165 -14.69 -13.90 1.40
N ARG A 166 -14.70 -13.14 0.30
CA ARG A 166 -14.08 -13.49 -0.99
C ARG A 166 -13.26 -12.29 -1.51
N PRO A 167 -12.05 -12.10 -0.98
CA PRO A 167 -11.27 -10.91 -1.27
C PRO A 167 -10.60 -10.93 -2.65
N GLU A 168 -10.63 -12.04 -3.37
CA GLU A 168 -10.07 -12.12 -4.73
C GLU A 168 -10.98 -11.38 -5.72
N PRO A 169 -10.44 -10.39 -6.47
CA PRO A 169 -11.20 -9.68 -7.49
C PRO A 169 -11.71 -10.63 -8.57
N GLY A 170 -13.00 -10.61 -8.81
CA GLY A 170 -13.68 -11.47 -9.78
C GLY A 170 -14.83 -10.78 -10.48
N GLY A 171 -15.69 -11.55 -11.14
CA GLY A 171 -16.94 -11.07 -11.75
C GLY A 171 -18.04 -10.78 -10.73
N LEU A 172 -19.19 -10.25 -11.19
CA LEU A 172 -20.36 -9.96 -10.33
C LEU A 172 -20.86 -11.19 -9.57
N GLY A 173 -20.65 -12.39 -10.09
CA GLY A 173 -20.98 -13.64 -9.41
C GLY A 173 -20.29 -13.85 -8.05
N THR A 174 -19.18 -13.14 -7.79
CA THR A 174 -18.53 -13.11 -6.48
C THR A 174 -19.46 -12.57 -5.38
N LEU A 175 -20.37 -11.66 -5.73
CA LEU A 175 -21.34 -11.05 -4.83
C LEU A 175 -22.67 -11.83 -4.73
N ALA A 176 -22.83 -12.93 -5.45
CA ALA A 176 -24.08 -13.70 -5.46
C ALA A 176 -24.59 -14.07 -4.04
N PRO A 177 -23.75 -14.46 -3.06
CA PRO A 177 -24.22 -14.72 -1.70
C PRO A 177 -24.85 -13.49 -1.03
N LEU A 178 -24.26 -12.30 -1.24
CA LEU A 178 -24.78 -11.04 -0.71
C LEU A 178 -26.05 -10.61 -1.43
N ILE A 179 -26.11 -10.79 -2.74
CA ILE A 179 -27.31 -10.48 -3.55
C ILE A 179 -28.49 -11.36 -3.12
N GLY A 180 -28.25 -12.62 -2.78
CA GLY A 180 -29.27 -13.57 -2.33
C GLY A 180 -29.66 -13.41 -0.85
N ASP A 181 -28.95 -12.60 -0.07
CA ASP A 181 -29.26 -12.36 1.33
C ASP A 181 -30.26 -11.21 1.47
N MET A 182 -31.46 -11.51 2.01
CA MET A 182 -32.54 -10.54 2.18
C MET A 182 -32.21 -9.41 3.18
N GLU A 183 -31.22 -9.58 4.03
CA GLU A 183 -30.76 -8.56 4.97
C GLU A 183 -29.70 -7.61 4.37
N THR A 184 -29.26 -7.90 3.16
CA THR A 184 -28.28 -7.06 2.47
C THR A 184 -28.89 -5.72 2.07
N MET A 185 -28.14 -4.65 2.37
CA MET A 185 -28.40 -3.29 1.92
C MET A 185 -27.46 -2.94 0.76
N ILE A 186 -28.01 -2.44 -0.32
CA ILE A 186 -27.31 -2.05 -1.54
C ILE A 186 -27.18 -0.53 -1.57
N HIS A 187 -25.95 -0.03 -1.68
CA HIS A 187 -25.62 1.40 -1.77
C HIS A 187 -24.95 1.69 -3.10
N GLY A 188 -25.38 2.75 -3.77
CA GLY A 188 -24.75 3.21 -5.02
C GLY A 188 -23.92 4.47 -4.78
N ARG A 189 -22.60 4.36 -4.81
CA ARG A 189 -21.65 5.46 -4.73
C ARG A 189 -21.16 5.82 -6.12
N ILE A 190 -21.75 6.85 -6.70
CA ILE A 190 -21.60 7.16 -8.11
C ILE A 190 -21.04 8.57 -8.25
N ALA A 191 -19.95 8.71 -8.99
CA ALA A 191 -19.45 9.98 -9.45
C ALA A 191 -20.15 10.41 -10.74
N ASP A 192 -20.47 11.68 -10.87
CA ASP A 192 -20.81 12.23 -12.16
C ASP A 192 -19.56 12.30 -13.06
N ALA A 193 -19.74 12.09 -14.37
CA ALA A 193 -18.65 12.14 -15.34
C ALA A 193 -17.90 13.50 -15.34
N SER A 194 -18.54 14.57 -14.83
CA SER A 194 -17.94 15.89 -14.66
C SER A 194 -17.15 16.03 -13.35
N SER A 195 -17.28 15.10 -12.41
CA SER A 195 -16.52 15.12 -11.17
C SER A 195 -15.09 14.71 -11.48
N SER A 196 -14.17 15.68 -11.37
CA SER A 196 -12.73 15.42 -11.53
C SER A 196 -12.32 14.22 -10.70
N ALA A 197 -11.57 13.30 -11.28
CA ALA A 197 -10.86 12.28 -10.51
C ALA A 197 -10.14 12.98 -9.35
N ALA A 198 -10.21 12.42 -8.14
CA ALA A 198 -9.52 12.99 -7.00
C ALA A 198 -8.09 13.32 -7.43
N ALA A 199 -7.71 14.62 -7.31
CA ALA A 199 -6.35 15.00 -7.59
C ALA A 199 -5.44 14.13 -6.72
N PRO A 200 -4.42 13.50 -7.28
CA PRO A 200 -3.53 12.66 -6.49
C PRO A 200 -2.99 13.52 -5.34
N ILE A 201 -2.92 12.93 -4.15
CA ILE A 201 -2.35 13.57 -2.95
C ILE A 201 -0.86 13.89 -3.13
N HIS A 202 -0.36 13.58 -4.28
CA HIS A 202 1.00 13.52 -4.71
C HIS A 202 1.85 14.73 -4.34
N ASP A 203 1.37 15.94 -4.59
CA ASP A 203 2.15 17.15 -4.37
C ASP A 203 2.36 17.48 -2.87
N ALA A 204 1.48 16.97 -2.00
CA ALA A 204 1.60 17.16 -0.57
C ALA A 204 2.51 16.11 0.12
N VAL A 205 2.70 14.94 -0.50
CA VAL A 205 3.56 13.87 0.01
C VAL A 205 5.01 14.08 -0.42
N GLU A 206 5.26 14.69 -1.58
CA GLU A 206 6.62 14.99 -2.04
C GLU A 206 7.42 15.87 -1.08
N GLY A 207 6.77 16.75 -0.32
CA GLY A 207 7.43 17.59 0.69
C GLY A 207 7.74 16.87 2.01
N ARG A 208 7.21 15.66 2.25
CA ARG A 208 7.40 14.90 3.50
C ARG A 208 8.01 13.50 3.32
N VAL A 209 7.86 12.92 2.15
CA VAL A 209 8.70 11.81 1.75
C VAL A 209 10.01 12.45 1.33
N GLU A 210 10.95 12.60 2.26
CA GLU A 210 12.35 12.69 1.86
C GLU A 210 12.52 11.62 0.80
N ALA A 211 12.84 12.03 -0.42
CA ALA A 211 13.02 11.11 -1.53
C ALA A 211 13.89 9.97 -1.00
N LEU A 212 13.29 8.80 -0.84
CA LEU A 212 14.05 7.65 -0.33
C LEU A 212 15.22 7.52 -1.27
N PRO A 213 16.45 7.59 -0.77
CA PRO A 213 17.61 7.49 -1.64
C PRO A 213 17.43 6.21 -2.46
N ASP A 214 17.72 6.32 -3.75
CA ASP A 214 17.78 5.20 -4.69
C ASP A 214 18.20 3.94 -3.93
N PRO A 215 17.57 2.77 -4.14
CA PRO A 215 17.97 1.52 -3.51
C PRO A 215 19.49 1.31 -3.52
N ILE A 216 20.16 1.71 -4.59
CA ILE A 216 21.62 1.70 -4.72
C ILE A 216 22.28 2.72 -3.79
N GLU A 217 21.75 3.93 -3.67
CA GLU A 217 22.26 4.94 -2.74
C GLU A 217 22.05 4.54 -1.27
N ARG A 218 20.96 3.82 -0.97
CA ARG A 218 20.75 3.22 0.37
C ARG A 218 21.80 2.15 0.67
N CYS A 219 22.07 1.25 -0.29
CA CYS A 219 23.13 0.26 -0.17
C CYS A 219 24.48 0.94 0.05
N ARG A 220 24.79 1.97 -0.74
CA ARG A 220 26.01 2.78 -0.60
C ARG A 220 26.12 3.37 0.79
N GLY A 221 25.08 4.02 1.29
CA GLY A 221 25.04 4.61 2.63
C GLY A 221 25.20 3.57 3.75
N GLU A 222 24.62 2.37 3.62
CA GLU A 222 24.78 1.29 4.58
C GLU A 222 26.21 0.74 4.58
N ILE A 223 26.78 0.53 3.39
CA ILE A 223 28.18 0.09 3.23
C ILE A 223 29.14 1.09 3.84
N LEU A 224 28.95 2.39 3.59
CA LEU A 224 29.80 3.45 4.14
C LEU A 224 29.72 3.52 5.67
N ARG A 225 28.52 3.41 6.25
CA ARG A 225 28.35 3.37 7.72
C ARG A 225 29.05 2.16 8.33
N MET A 226 28.94 1.01 7.70
CA MET A 226 29.60 -0.21 8.14
C MET A 226 31.14 -0.08 8.04
N ALA A 227 31.65 0.43 6.91
CA ALA A 227 33.08 0.69 6.74
C ALA A 227 33.63 1.69 7.76
N GLN A 228 32.88 2.76 8.04
CA GLN A 228 33.23 3.76 9.06
C GLN A 228 33.33 3.11 10.46
N ALA A 229 32.38 2.25 10.81
CA ALA A 229 32.40 1.56 12.10
C ALA A 229 33.60 0.58 12.23
N ALA A 230 34.03 -0.03 11.12
CA ALA A 230 35.11 -0.99 11.12
C ALA A 230 36.52 -0.36 11.03
N LEU A 231 36.65 0.78 10.34
CA LEU A 231 37.95 1.38 10.01
C LEU A 231 38.23 2.70 10.71
N HIS A 232 37.21 3.35 11.31
CA HIS A 232 37.29 4.64 11.98
C HIS A 232 38.09 5.70 11.17
N LEU A 233 39.29 6.04 11.61
CA LEU A 233 40.13 7.05 10.95
C LEU A 233 40.73 6.61 9.60
N HIS A 234 40.67 5.32 9.27
CA HIS A 234 41.21 4.76 8.02
C HIS A 234 40.16 4.48 6.97
N VAL A 235 38.94 4.99 7.14
CA VAL A 235 37.81 4.72 6.22
C VAL A 235 37.92 5.43 4.89
N GLU A 236 38.56 6.60 4.83
CA GLU A 236 38.57 7.50 3.67
C GLU A 236 38.92 6.82 2.34
N PRO A 237 39.98 6.02 2.22
CA PRO A 237 40.31 5.33 0.97
C PRO A 237 39.24 4.32 0.52
N VAL A 238 38.58 3.67 1.48
CA VAL A 238 37.49 2.71 1.21
C VAL A 238 36.23 3.47 0.83
N ALA A 239 35.90 4.54 1.55
CA ALA A 239 34.76 5.39 1.23
C ALA A 239 34.85 6.00 -0.17
N ALA A 240 36.05 6.45 -0.57
CA ALA A 240 36.29 7.02 -1.90
C ALA A 240 35.96 6.00 -3.03
N ARG A 241 36.19 4.71 -2.83
CA ARG A 241 35.84 3.67 -3.81
C ARG A 241 34.33 3.54 -3.98
N PHE A 242 33.59 3.49 -2.89
CA PHE A 242 32.15 3.38 -2.94
C PHE A 242 31.47 4.69 -3.41
N HIS A 243 32.02 5.86 -3.09
CA HIS A 243 31.51 7.13 -3.61
C HIS A 243 31.74 7.28 -5.11
N GLY A 244 32.91 6.87 -5.60
CA GLY A 244 33.24 6.90 -7.04
C GLY A 244 32.58 5.81 -7.88
N ALA A 245 31.96 4.80 -7.25
CA ALA A 245 31.31 3.73 -7.96
C ALA A 245 30.06 4.22 -8.73
N PRO A 246 29.83 3.72 -9.97
CA PRO A 246 28.58 3.99 -10.67
C PRO A 246 27.35 3.69 -9.81
N GLY A 247 26.25 4.43 -9.99
CA GLY A 247 24.97 4.28 -9.29
C GLY A 247 24.21 3.02 -9.72
N THR A 248 24.88 1.86 -9.75
CA THR A 248 24.33 0.56 -10.14
C THR A 248 24.80 -0.53 -9.17
N ALA A 249 24.03 -1.60 -9.04
CA ALA A 249 24.44 -2.77 -8.25
C ALA A 249 25.79 -3.33 -8.72
N ALA A 250 26.00 -3.42 -10.03
CA ALA A 250 27.27 -3.87 -10.61
C ALA A 250 28.43 -2.94 -10.23
N GLY A 251 28.22 -1.61 -10.21
CA GLY A 251 29.21 -0.63 -9.78
C GLY A 251 29.63 -0.82 -8.32
N LEU A 252 28.68 -1.03 -7.41
CA LEU A 252 28.98 -1.29 -5.99
C LEU A 252 29.68 -2.64 -5.78
N LEU A 253 29.32 -3.66 -6.54
CA LEU A 253 30.02 -4.96 -6.48
C LEU A 253 31.46 -4.87 -6.98
N LEU A 254 31.71 -4.08 -8.04
CA LEU A 254 33.05 -3.80 -8.52
C LEU A 254 33.88 -3.08 -7.46
N ALA A 255 33.32 -2.02 -6.85
CA ALA A 255 33.97 -1.30 -5.74
C ALA A 255 34.30 -2.21 -4.55
N ALA A 256 33.42 -3.15 -4.20
CA ALA A 256 33.68 -4.15 -3.17
C ALA A 256 34.88 -5.05 -3.54
N GLY A 257 34.97 -5.48 -4.81
CA GLY A 257 36.12 -6.21 -5.32
C GLY A 257 37.44 -5.42 -5.19
N GLU A 258 37.42 -4.14 -5.58
CA GLU A 258 38.58 -3.26 -5.43
C GLU A 258 38.99 -3.09 -3.97
N VAL A 259 38.06 -2.95 -3.03
CA VAL A 259 38.33 -2.85 -1.58
C VAL A 259 39.00 -4.12 -1.08
N ARG A 260 38.62 -5.29 -1.56
CA ARG A 260 39.26 -6.57 -1.20
C ARG A 260 40.75 -6.60 -1.59
N GLU A 261 41.12 -5.97 -2.69
CA GLU A 261 42.49 -5.91 -3.20
C GLU A 261 43.34 -4.79 -2.59
N MET A 262 42.71 -3.85 -1.87
CA MET A 262 43.41 -2.72 -1.27
C MET A 262 44.44 -3.18 -0.23
N ARG A 263 45.49 -2.40 -0.10
CA ARG A 263 46.52 -2.54 0.94
C ARG A 263 46.65 -1.21 1.68
N LEU A 264 46.09 -1.14 2.86
CA LEU A 264 46.14 0.05 3.70
C LEU A 264 47.11 -0.17 4.83
N ARG A 265 47.97 0.86 5.11
CA ARG A 265 48.83 0.84 6.28
C ARG A 265 47.98 0.78 7.55
N LEU A 266 48.36 -0.08 8.49
CA LEU A 266 47.69 -0.26 9.78
C LEU A 266 46.27 -0.87 9.73
N VAL A 267 45.80 -1.33 8.57
CA VAL A 267 44.52 -2.06 8.43
C VAL A 267 44.82 -3.51 8.12
N ASN A 268 44.23 -4.41 8.89
CA ASN A 268 44.33 -5.84 8.63
C ASN A 268 43.58 -6.19 7.31
N PRO A 269 44.24 -6.89 6.36
CA PRO A 269 43.59 -7.36 5.13
C PRO A 269 42.30 -8.13 5.38
N ALA A 270 42.22 -8.90 6.49
CA ALA A 270 40.97 -9.59 6.85
C ALA A 270 39.79 -8.67 7.11
N THR A 271 40.05 -7.46 7.64
CA THR A 271 39.02 -6.44 7.85
C THR A 271 38.48 -5.92 6.51
N LEU A 272 39.36 -5.65 5.54
CA LEU A 272 38.97 -5.23 4.19
C LEU A 272 38.17 -6.31 3.47
N ASN A 273 38.57 -7.56 3.59
CA ASN A 273 37.82 -8.70 3.04
C ASN A 273 36.42 -8.79 3.67
N SER A 274 36.31 -8.63 5.00
CA SER A 274 35.03 -8.67 5.70
C SER A 274 34.10 -7.54 5.24
N ILE A 275 34.64 -6.32 5.01
CA ILE A 275 33.90 -5.19 4.48
C ILE A 275 33.41 -5.49 3.07
N ALA A 276 34.26 -6.01 2.20
CA ALA A 276 33.92 -6.37 0.84
C ALA A 276 32.81 -7.44 0.79
N ASP A 277 32.95 -8.51 1.58
CA ASP A 277 31.98 -9.60 1.66
C ASP A 277 30.60 -9.08 2.14
N ARG A 278 30.60 -8.23 3.13
CA ARG A 278 29.38 -7.64 3.67
C ARG A 278 28.73 -6.66 2.68
N ALA A 279 29.54 -5.87 1.98
CA ALA A 279 29.05 -5.00 0.91
C ALA A 279 28.37 -5.80 -0.20
N GLU A 280 28.99 -6.90 -0.65
CA GLU A 280 28.38 -7.81 -1.62
C GLU A 280 27.05 -8.39 -1.13
N GLN A 281 26.96 -8.79 0.15
CA GLN A 281 25.71 -9.29 0.74
C GLN A 281 24.61 -8.23 0.73
N ILE A 282 24.92 -7.00 1.11
CA ILE A 282 23.96 -5.86 1.10
C ILE A 282 23.44 -5.64 -0.32
N VAL A 283 24.34 -5.55 -1.32
CA VAL A 283 23.94 -5.28 -2.71
C VAL A 283 23.12 -6.45 -3.29
N ARG A 284 23.53 -7.69 -3.04
CA ARG A 284 22.79 -8.88 -3.53
C ARG A 284 21.42 -9.02 -2.85
N ALA A 285 21.29 -8.65 -1.58
CA ALA A 285 20.02 -8.65 -0.89
C ALA A 285 19.07 -7.62 -1.49
N ALA A 286 19.54 -6.41 -1.79
CA ALA A 286 18.75 -5.38 -2.44
C ALA A 286 18.33 -5.74 -3.87
N SER A 287 19.23 -6.41 -4.64
CA SER A 287 18.94 -6.85 -6.02
C SER A 287 17.96 -8.02 -6.12
N ARG A 288 17.75 -8.79 -5.04
CA ARG A 288 16.74 -9.85 -5.00
C ARG A 288 15.37 -9.37 -4.59
N GLY A 289 15.29 -8.17 -4.04
CA GLY A 289 14.03 -7.52 -3.63
C GLY A 289 13.50 -6.51 -4.66
N SER A 290 14.19 -6.34 -5.77
CA SER A 290 13.79 -5.58 -6.95
C SER A 290 13.27 -6.54 -8.02
#